data_f59dddeffdb0809c0e5b5bf20dc7df03
#
_entry.id   f59dddeffdb0809c0e5b5bf20dc7df03
#
_cell.length_a   1.000
_cell.length_b   1.000
_cell.length_c   1.000
_cell.angle_alpha   90.00
_cell.angle_beta   90.00
_cell.angle_gamma   90.00
#
_symmetry.space_group_name_H-M   'P 1'
#
loop_
_entity.id
_entity.type
_entity.pdbx_description
1 polymer ?
#
loop_
_entity_poly.entity_id
_entity_poly.type
_entity_poly.pdbx_seq_one_letter_code
_entity_poly.pdbx_strand_id
1 'polypeptide(L)'
;QPGDYTIIKPRWSAFFQTELDLILRRLDVRTVILTGTTTPNCIRTTCYDAIALEYNTVVLTDCCSSHTEEIQRVNLEDMARAGAILMDSASFADYGPGTVEDLSAAIRARMLEEDTVPEPFRSEDGQVFWPDLW
;
A
#
# COMPACT_ATOMS: atom_id res chain seq x y z
N GLN A 1 23.71 2.57 3.67
CA GLN A 1 24.75 1.60 4.06
C GLN A 1 25.36 0.97 2.79
N PRO A 2 26.56 0.37 2.85
CA PRO A 2 27.07 -0.39 1.72
C PRO A 2 26.08 -1.49 1.32
N GLY A 3 25.67 -1.49 0.05
CA GLY A 3 24.66 -2.43 -0.48
C GLY A 3 23.25 -1.85 -0.61
N ASP A 4 22.98 -0.66 -0.09
CA ASP A 4 21.69 0.00 -0.28
C ASP A 4 21.56 0.52 -1.72
N TYR A 5 20.37 0.38 -2.28
CA TYR A 5 20.03 0.97 -3.57
C TYR A 5 19.50 2.39 -3.36
N THR A 6 19.95 3.31 -4.18
CA THR A 6 19.44 4.68 -4.22
C THR A 6 18.63 4.88 -5.49
N ILE A 7 17.34 5.19 -5.34
CA ILE A 7 16.44 5.45 -6.45
C ILE A 7 16.12 6.95 -6.50
N ILE A 8 16.43 7.58 -7.61
CA ILE A 8 16.07 8.97 -7.87
C ILE A 8 14.71 8.96 -8.58
N LYS A 9 13.68 9.38 -7.87
CA LYS A 9 12.32 9.36 -8.41
C LYS A 9 11.89 10.75 -8.90
N PRO A 10 11.27 10.85 -10.09
CA PRO A 10 10.83 12.14 -10.63
C PRO A 10 9.52 12.64 -10.02
N ARG A 11 8.74 11.77 -9.40
CA ARG A 11 7.42 12.04 -8.80
C ARG A 11 7.28 11.33 -7.46
N TRP A 12 6.10 11.35 -6.90
CA TRP A 12 5.81 10.84 -5.56
C TRP A 12 6.00 9.33 -5.43
N SER A 13 5.50 8.56 -6.39
CA SER A 13 5.71 7.12 -6.36
C SER A 13 7.16 6.73 -6.64
N ALA A 14 7.68 5.80 -5.85
CA ALA A 14 9.00 5.24 -6.05
C ALA A 14 9.08 4.32 -7.30
N PHE A 15 7.93 3.87 -7.82
CA PHE A 15 7.86 3.04 -9.01
C PHE A 15 7.73 3.85 -10.32
N PHE A 16 7.22 5.08 -10.25
CA PHE A 16 6.92 5.86 -11.43
C PHE A 16 8.19 6.30 -12.16
N GLN A 17 8.40 5.79 -13.37
CA GLN A 17 9.58 6.07 -14.23
C GLN A 17 10.92 5.85 -13.50
N THR A 18 11.01 4.79 -12.73
CA THR A 18 12.24 4.36 -12.06
C THR A 18 12.53 2.89 -12.36
N GLU A 19 13.71 2.45 -12.01
CA GLU A 19 14.15 1.07 -12.11
C GLU A 19 13.75 0.20 -10.91
N LEU A 20 12.96 0.73 -9.96
CA LEU A 20 12.68 0.04 -8.69
C LEU A 20 12.04 -1.33 -8.89
N ASP A 21 11.01 -1.45 -9.71
CA ASP A 21 10.34 -2.73 -9.96
C ASP A 21 11.31 -3.75 -10.57
N LEU A 22 12.15 -3.33 -11.51
CA LEU A 22 13.17 -4.18 -12.11
C LEU A 22 14.16 -4.71 -11.06
N ILE A 23 14.63 -3.85 -10.18
CA ILE A 23 15.55 -4.22 -9.10
C ILE A 23 14.90 -5.21 -8.15
N LEU A 24 13.68 -4.93 -7.69
CA LEU A 24 12.95 -5.79 -6.76
C LEU A 24 12.68 -7.17 -7.36
N ARG A 25 12.25 -7.24 -8.64
CA ARG A 25 12.05 -8.51 -9.36
C ARG A 25 13.33 -9.32 -9.49
N ARG A 26 14.45 -8.67 -9.81
CA ARG A 26 15.74 -9.34 -9.92
C ARG A 26 16.25 -9.89 -8.59
N LEU A 27 15.85 -9.27 -7.48
CA LEU A 27 16.19 -9.72 -6.12
C LEU A 27 15.16 -10.73 -5.56
N ASP A 28 14.16 -11.14 -6.34
CA ASP A 28 13.03 -11.99 -5.92
C ASP A 28 12.31 -11.45 -4.68
N VAL A 29 12.21 -10.12 -4.57
CA VAL A 29 11.48 -9.46 -3.49
C VAL A 29 9.98 -9.59 -3.75
N ARG A 30 9.23 -10.05 -2.77
CA ARG A 30 7.77 -10.20 -2.81
C ARG A 30 7.04 -9.26 -1.87
N THR A 31 7.70 -8.82 -0.82
CA THR A 31 7.14 -7.93 0.19
C THR A 31 7.94 -6.65 0.24
N VAL A 32 7.24 -5.53 0.18
CA VAL A 32 7.83 -4.20 0.34
C VAL A 32 7.31 -3.55 1.63
N ILE A 33 8.22 -2.89 2.33
CA ILE A 33 7.92 -2.21 3.59
C ILE A 33 8.14 -0.72 3.37
N LEU A 34 7.09 0.06 3.55
CA LEU A 34 7.09 1.50 3.28
C LEU A 34 7.25 2.29 4.58
N THR A 35 8.22 3.20 4.55
CA THR A 35 8.48 4.17 5.61
C THR A 35 8.82 5.53 5.00
N GLY A 36 8.71 6.60 5.76
CA GLY A 36 9.17 7.93 5.38
C GLY A 36 8.07 8.98 5.31
N THR A 37 8.27 10.01 4.50
CA THR A 37 7.40 11.18 4.38
C THR A 37 7.13 11.52 2.92
N THR A 38 5.97 12.07 2.60
CA THR A 38 4.79 12.26 3.45
C THR A 38 3.75 11.21 3.13
N THR A 39 3.01 10.79 4.15
CA THR A 39 2.01 9.72 4.02
C THR A 39 1.02 9.94 2.88
N PRO A 40 0.39 11.14 2.70
CA PRO A 40 -0.60 11.36 1.63
C PRO A 40 -0.01 11.41 0.22
N ASN A 41 1.29 11.53 0.08
CA ASN A 41 1.96 11.68 -1.22
C ASN A 41 2.85 10.48 -1.54
N CYS A 42 4.11 10.53 -1.12
CA CYS A 42 5.11 9.53 -1.53
C CYS A 42 4.78 8.13 -1.01
N ILE A 43 4.32 8.01 0.22
CA ILE A 43 3.98 6.71 0.83
C ILE A 43 2.73 6.15 0.16
N ARG A 44 1.65 6.93 0.09
CA ARG A 44 0.38 6.50 -0.52
C ARG A 44 0.55 6.09 -1.98
N THR A 45 1.16 6.92 -2.80
CA THR A 45 1.32 6.62 -4.23
C THR A 45 2.22 5.41 -4.46
N THR A 46 3.31 5.26 -3.70
CA THR A 46 4.16 4.07 -3.75
C THR A 46 3.40 2.81 -3.28
N CYS A 47 2.57 2.94 -2.25
CA CYS A 47 1.73 1.86 -1.74
C CYS A 47 0.77 1.33 -2.81
N TYR A 48 0.02 2.22 -3.48
CA TYR A 48 -0.92 1.82 -4.53
C TYR A 48 -0.21 1.19 -5.73
N ASP A 49 0.93 1.74 -6.16
CA ASP A 49 1.71 1.14 -7.24
C ASP A 49 2.27 -0.23 -6.84
N ALA A 50 2.75 -0.38 -5.61
CA ALA A 50 3.23 -1.67 -5.10
C ALA A 50 2.12 -2.73 -5.12
N ILE A 51 0.91 -2.38 -4.66
CA ILE A 51 -0.25 -3.27 -4.69
C ILE A 51 -0.64 -3.61 -6.14
N ALA A 52 -0.69 -2.62 -7.03
CA ALA A 52 -0.98 -2.82 -8.45
C ALA A 52 0.05 -3.72 -9.16
N LEU A 53 1.28 -3.71 -8.69
CA LEU A 53 2.38 -4.57 -9.16
C LEU A 53 2.44 -5.94 -8.43
N GLU A 54 1.43 -6.25 -7.62
CA GLU A 54 1.29 -7.53 -6.90
C GLU A 54 2.35 -7.77 -5.80
N TYR A 55 2.92 -6.71 -5.23
CA TYR A 55 3.73 -6.84 -4.02
C TYR A 55 2.85 -6.95 -2.76
N ASN A 56 3.25 -7.80 -1.83
CA ASN A 56 2.78 -7.68 -0.45
C ASN A 56 3.27 -6.35 0.10
N THR A 57 2.36 -5.49 0.54
CA THR A 57 2.72 -4.12 0.91
C THR A 57 2.43 -3.88 2.38
N VAL A 58 3.47 -3.54 3.13
CA VAL A 58 3.40 -3.19 4.55
C VAL A 58 3.70 -1.70 4.70
N VAL A 59 2.93 -1.00 5.50
CA VAL A 59 3.20 0.39 5.89
C VAL A 59 3.46 0.45 7.38
N LEU A 60 4.65 0.91 7.79
CA LEU A 60 4.96 1.11 9.21
C LEU A 60 4.42 2.46 9.66
N THR A 61 3.34 2.41 10.42
CA THR A 61 2.52 3.58 10.76
C THR A 61 3.25 4.62 11.61
N ASP A 62 4.12 4.17 12.50
CA ASP A 62 4.96 5.01 13.36
C ASP A 62 6.26 5.48 12.68
N CYS A 63 6.58 4.91 11.50
CA CYS A 63 7.72 5.31 10.67
C CYS A 63 7.29 6.17 9.46
N CYS A 64 6.04 6.59 9.41
CA CYS A 64 5.49 7.51 8.40
C CYS A 64 4.92 8.75 9.08
N SER A 65 4.94 9.88 8.39
CA SER A 65 4.40 11.12 8.94
C SER A 65 3.68 11.98 7.91
N SER A 66 2.76 12.79 8.41
CA SER A 66 1.96 13.72 7.64
C SER A 66 1.89 15.08 8.32
N HIS A 67 1.15 16.02 7.73
CA HIS A 67 1.00 17.39 8.26
C HIS A 67 0.10 17.46 9.48
N THR A 68 -0.91 16.59 9.57
CA THR A 68 -1.83 16.49 10.70
C THR A 68 -2.16 15.05 11.01
N GLU A 69 -2.61 14.77 12.23
CA GLU A 69 -3.05 13.44 12.66
C GLU A 69 -4.25 12.95 11.84
N GLU A 70 -5.17 13.86 11.48
CA GLU A 70 -6.34 13.52 10.68
C GLU A 70 -5.93 13.05 9.27
N ILE A 71 -5.06 13.81 8.59
CA ILE A 71 -4.54 13.43 7.26
C ILE A 71 -3.79 12.10 7.36
N GLN A 72 -2.99 11.91 8.42
CA GLN A 72 -2.30 10.64 8.66
C GLN A 72 -3.28 9.48 8.74
N ARG A 73 -4.27 9.58 9.63
CA ARG A 73 -5.26 8.53 9.88
C ARG A 73 -6.05 8.17 8.62
N VAL A 74 -6.63 9.16 7.94
CA VAL A 74 -7.45 8.93 6.73
C VAL A 74 -6.65 8.24 5.63
N ASN A 75 -5.41 8.68 5.38
CA ASN A 75 -4.59 8.05 4.35
C ASN A 75 -4.15 6.63 4.71
N LEU A 76 -3.86 6.35 5.97
CA LEU A 76 -3.56 4.99 6.42
C LEU A 76 -4.79 4.08 6.28
N GLU A 77 -5.98 4.55 6.65
CA GLU A 77 -7.23 3.81 6.49
C GLU A 77 -7.50 3.47 5.02
N ASP A 78 -7.29 4.42 4.10
CA ASP A 78 -7.45 4.19 2.66
C ASP A 78 -6.45 3.15 2.13
N MET A 79 -5.19 3.24 2.53
CA MET A 79 -4.18 2.25 2.13
C MET A 79 -4.51 0.85 2.65
N ALA A 80 -5.05 0.74 3.87
CA ALA A 80 -5.50 -0.54 4.43
C ALA A 80 -6.67 -1.12 3.61
N ARG A 81 -7.63 -0.30 3.20
CA ARG A 81 -8.74 -0.73 2.32
C ARG A 81 -8.24 -1.21 0.96
N ALA A 82 -7.21 -0.58 0.42
CA ALA A 82 -6.59 -1.01 -0.83
C ALA A 82 -5.79 -2.31 -0.72
N GLY A 83 -5.59 -2.85 0.49
CA GLY A 83 -4.91 -4.12 0.73
C GLY A 83 -3.52 -4.01 1.34
N ALA A 84 -3.10 -2.82 1.79
CA ALA A 84 -1.88 -2.67 2.57
C ALA A 84 -2.05 -3.23 3.99
N ILE A 85 -0.98 -3.80 4.52
CA ILE A 85 -0.90 -4.21 5.92
C ILE A 85 -0.35 -3.02 6.72
N LEU A 86 -1.12 -2.55 7.68
CA LEU A 86 -0.65 -1.54 8.62
C LEU A 86 -0.12 -2.20 9.88
N MET A 87 1.08 -1.84 10.29
CA MET A 87 1.62 -2.24 11.60
C MET A 87 2.61 -1.20 12.11
N ASP A 88 2.88 -1.22 13.39
CA ASP A 88 3.97 -0.43 13.95
C ASP A 88 5.31 -1.16 13.85
N SER A 89 6.41 -0.44 14.06
CA SER A 89 7.76 -0.98 13.95
C SER A 89 8.06 -2.05 15.00
N ALA A 90 7.48 -1.94 16.20
CA ALA A 90 7.65 -2.92 17.27
C ALA A 90 6.97 -4.25 16.91
N SER A 91 5.71 -4.19 16.46
CA SER A 91 4.98 -5.37 15.98
C SER A 91 5.70 -6.01 14.78
N PHE A 92 6.21 -5.20 13.87
CA PHE A 92 6.96 -5.70 12.71
C PHE A 92 8.23 -6.46 13.13
N ALA A 93 8.93 -6.00 14.15
CA ALA A 93 10.13 -6.67 14.66
C ALA A 93 9.84 -8.08 15.21
N ASP A 94 8.62 -8.32 15.70
CA ASP A 94 8.17 -9.61 16.24
C ASP A 94 7.66 -10.56 15.13
N TYR A 95 7.37 -10.06 13.91
CA TYR A 95 6.87 -10.84 12.79
C TYR A 95 8.00 -11.27 11.85
N GLY A 96 8.03 -12.56 11.50
CA GLY A 96 8.88 -13.05 10.43
C GLY A 96 8.28 -12.77 9.04
N PRO A 97 9.09 -12.83 7.98
CA PRO A 97 8.64 -12.61 6.60
C PRO A 97 7.43 -13.47 6.18
N GLY A 98 7.38 -14.73 6.63
CA GLY A 98 6.27 -15.64 6.34
C GLY A 98 4.93 -15.16 6.90
N THR A 99 4.91 -14.58 8.11
CA THR A 99 3.69 -14.04 8.73
C THR A 99 3.11 -12.88 7.90
N VAL A 100 3.96 -12.01 7.34
CA VAL A 100 3.51 -10.91 6.47
C VAL A 100 2.90 -11.46 5.17
N GLU A 101 3.50 -12.48 4.57
CA GLU A 101 2.97 -13.15 3.38
C GLU A 101 1.63 -13.82 3.66
N ASP A 102 1.48 -14.50 4.78
CA ASP A 102 0.23 -15.15 5.21
C ASP A 102 -0.89 -14.13 5.44
N LEU A 103 -0.57 -13.01 6.11
CA LEU A 103 -1.51 -11.90 6.31
C LEU A 103 -1.96 -11.27 4.99
N SER A 104 -1.03 -11.02 4.07
CA SER A 104 -1.34 -10.48 2.75
C SER A 104 -2.24 -11.43 1.97
N ALA A 105 -1.97 -12.72 2.00
CA ALA A 105 -2.80 -13.73 1.35
C ALA A 105 -4.21 -13.76 1.94
N ALA A 106 -4.34 -13.70 3.26
CA ALA A 106 -5.63 -13.68 3.94
C ALA A 106 -6.45 -12.40 3.62
N ILE A 107 -5.79 -11.24 3.55
CA ILE A 107 -6.44 -9.97 3.17
C ILE A 107 -6.94 -10.05 1.73
N ARG A 108 -6.10 -10.52 0.79
CA ARG A 108 -6.50 -10.68 -0.62
C ARG A 108 -7.66 -11.65 -0.79
N ALA A 109 -7.63 -12.79 -0.10
CA ALA A 109 -8.72 -13.76 -0.14
C ALA A 109 -10.04 -13.14 0.33
N ARG A 110 -10.02 -12.40 1.44
CA ARG A 110 -11.20 -11.68 1.95
C ARG A 110 -11.72 -10.65 0.96
N MET A 111 -10.83 -9.87 0.34
CA MET A 111 -11.22 -8.87 -0.67
C MET A 111 -11.91 -9.54 -1.87
N LEU A 112 -11.42 -10.69 -2.32
CA LEU A 112 -12.04 -11.45 -3.42
C LEU A 112 -13.38 -12.07 -3.03
N GLU A 113 -13.58 -12.44 -1.77
CA GLU A 113 -14.87 -12.96 -1.26
C GLU A 113 -15.90 -11.84 -1.08
N GLU A 114 -15.45 -10.64 -0.69
CA GLU A 114 -16.30 -9.46 -0.55
C GLU A 114 -16.65 -8.83 -1.91
N ASP A 115 -15.96 -9.20 -2.97
CA ASP A 115 -16.14 -8.74 -4.35
C ASP A 115 -17.35 -9.42 -5.06
N THR A 116 -18.48 -9.47 -4.41
CA THR A 116 -19.73 -9.43 -5.15
C THR A 116 -19.84 -8.02 -5.69
N VAL A 117 -19.66 -7.85 -7.01
CA VAL A 117 -19.73 -6.54 -7.68
C VAL A 117 -20.97 -5.81 -7.16
N PRO A 118 -20.82 -4.77 -6.33
CA PRO A 118 -21.99 -4.12 -5.76
C PRO A 118 -22.72 -3.40 -6.88
N GLU A 119 -24.06 -3.44 -6.84
CA GLU A 119 -24.89 -2.71 -7.78
C GLU A 119 -24.54 -1.21 -7.74
N PRO A 120 -24.42 -0.55 -8.90
CA PRO A 120 -24.13 0.87 -8.93
C PRO A 120 -25.28 1.66 -8.30
N PHE A 121 -24.96 2.59 -7.43
CA PHE A 121 -25.91 3.55 -6.89
C PHE A 121 -26.27 4.58 -7.98
N ARG A 122 -27.56 4.82 -8.18
CA ARG A 122 -28.07 5.88 -9.04
C ARG A 122 -28.68 6.99 -8.19
N SER A 123 -28.16 8.21 -8.36
CA SER A 123 -28.78 9.40 -7.76
C SER A 123 -30.10 9.75 -8.45
N GLU A 124 -30.91 10.59 -7.82
CA GLU A 124 -32.21 11.03 -8.37
C GLU A 124 -32.07 11.76 -9.71
N ASP A 125 -30.95 12.41 -9.97
CA ASP A 125 -30.59 13.08 -11.24
C ASP A 125 -29.99 12.15 -12.30
N GLY A 126 -29.93 10.84 -12.01
CA GLY A 126 -29.49 9.80 -12.94
C GLY A 126 -27.98 9.60 -13.02
N GLN A 127 -27.20 10.26 -12.17
CA GLN A 127 -25.76 9.97 -12.11
C GLN A 127 -25.52 8.57 -11.53
N VAL A 128 -24.55 7.89 -12.09
CA VAL A 128 -24.16 6.54 -11.67
C VAL A 128 -22.88 6.61 -10.85
N PHE A 129 -22.96 6.14 -9.62
CA PHE A 129 -21.81 6.00 -8.72
C PHE A 129 -21.55 4.51 -8.48
N TRP A 130 -20.33 4.11 -8.67
CA TRP A 130 -19.91 2.79 -8.26
C TRP A 130 -19.50 2.85 -6.80
N PRO A 131 -20.01 1.97 -5.94
CA PRO A 131 -19.47 1.84 -4.61
C PRO A 131 -17.99 1.48 -4.72
N ASP A 132 -17.20 1.96 -3.78
CA ASP A 132 -15.77 1.65 -3.74
C ASP A 132 -15.57 0.14 -3.79
N LEU A 133 -15.02 -0.34 -4.89
CA LEU A 133 -14.79 -1.76 -5.16
C LEU A 133 -13.55 -2.31 -4.44
N TRP A 134 -12.87 -1.44 -3.68
CA TRP A 134 -11.57 -1.73 -3.06
C TRP A 134 -11.50 -1.27 -1.62
#